data_732af29bd28b865e0595e35cfcd644eb
#
_entry.id   732af29bd28b865e0595e35cfcd644eb
#
_cell.length_a   1.000
_cell.length_b   1.000
_cell.length_c   1.000
_cell.angle_alpha   90.00
_cell.angle_beta   90.00
_cell.angle_gamma   90.00
#
_symmetry.space_group_name_H-M   'P 1'
#
loop_
_entity.id
_entity.type
_entity.pdbx_description
1 polymer ?
#
loop_
_entity_poly.entity_id
_entity_poly.type
_entity_poly.pdbx_seq_one_letter_code
_entity_poly.pdbx_strand_id
1 'polypeptide(L)'
;MEGEWIEAPGYEVIDTLKEKIPGVNLVAEDLGDLRPEVLELKDHYHLKGMKILVFSIETKGKYAYDSFRDVENMIVYTGTHDNDTLMEWYHNLTCAAKRKVRRFLTREGIRQGSVKDRRLLIH
;
A
#
# COMPACT_ATOMS: atom_id res chain seq x y z
N MET A 1 13.22 10.68 19.59
CA MET A 1 11.96 10.90 20.35
C MET A 1 11.44 9.51 20.67
N GLU A 2 11.35 9.18 21.94
CA GLU A 2 10.64 7.97 22.37
C GLU A 2 9.18 8.37 22.51
N GLY A 3 8.29 7.67 21.81
CA GLY A 3 6.86 7.84 21.91
C GLY A 3 6.26 6.63 22.64
N GLU A 4 5.17 6.84 23.37
CA GLU A 4 4.41 5.79 24.00
C GLU A 4 3.07 5.63 23.26
N TRP A 5 2.70 4.39 22.95
CA TRP A 5 1.39 4.08 22.37
C TRP A 5 0.35 4.07 23.46
N ILE A 6 -0.65 4.96 23.34
CA ILE A 6 -1.80 5.02 24.24
C ILE A 6 -2.99 4.40 23.51
N GLU A 7 -3.73 3.54 24.21
CA GLU A 7 -4.96 2.96 23.67
C GLU A 7 -6.02 4.06 23.46
N ALA A 8 -6.58 4.10 22.25
CA ALA A 8 -7.66 5.03 21.90
C ALA A 8 -8.98 4.25 21.74
N PRO A 9 -10.16 4.87 22.01
CA PRO A 9 -11.46 4.24 21.92
C PRO A 9 -11.90 4.05 20.46
N GLY A 10 -11.17 3.24 19.70
CA GLY A 10 -11.34 3.09 18.26
C GLY A 10 -12.74 2.62 17.84
N TYR A 11 -13.31 1.66 18.56
CA TYR A 11 -14.67 1.17 18.30
C TYR A 11 -15.71 2.28 18.49
N GLU A 12 -15.70 2.99 19.62
CA GLU A 12 -16.64 4.07 19.93
C GLU A 12 -16.57 5.19 18.89
N VAL A 13 -15.36 5.54 18.46
CA VAL A 13 -15.15 6.59 17.44
C VAL A 13 -15.74 6.17 16.10
N ILE A 14 -15.47 4.95 15.65
CA ILE A 14 -15.95 4.48 14.34
C ILE A 14 -17.47 4.27 14.36
N ASP A 15 -18.03 3.71 15.44
CA ASP A 15 -19.47 3.56 15.62
C ASP A 15 -20.18 4.91 15.56
N THR A 16 -19.68 5.89 16.31
CA THR A 16 -20.23 7.25 16.29
C THR A 16 -20.16 7.88 14.92
N LEU A 17 -19.05 7.68 14.20
CA LEU A 17 -18.87 8.20 12.86
C LEU A 17 -19.88 7.59 11.87
N LYS A 18 -20.04 6.25 11.90
CA LYS A 18 -20.99 5.54 11.05
C LYS A 18 -22.44 5.90 11.35
N GLU A 19 -22.78 6.12 12.62
CA GLU A 19 -24.11 6.56 13.04
C GLU A 19 -24.42 7.98 12.52
N LYS A 20 -23.48 8.91 12.67
CA LYS A 20 -23.68 10.31 12.28
C LYS A 20 -23.58 10.54 10.78
N ILE A 21 -22.81 9.73 10.07
CA ILE A 21 -22.60 9.84 8.62
C ILE A 21 -22.90 8.48 7.96
N PRO A 22 -24.17 8.11 7.81
CA PRO A 22 -24.53 6.85 7.18
C PRO A 22 -23.96 6.75 5.76
N GLY A 23 -23.35 5.61 5.44
CA GLY A 23 -22.76 5.37 4.13
C GLY A 23 -21.36 5.96 3.92
N VAL A 24 -20.73 6.51 4.97
CA VAL A 24 -19.34 6.95 4.88
C VAL A 24 -18.42 5.79 4.48
N ASN A 25 -17.57 6.03 3.48
CA ASN A 25 -16.51 5.11 3.09
C ASN A 25 -15.22 5.51 3.79
N LEU A 26 -14.77 4.66 4.71
CA LEU A 26 -13.53 4.86 5.45
C LEU A 26 -12.41 4.04 4.83
N VAL A 27 -11.24 4.63 4.76
CA VAL A 27 -9.99 4.00 4.38
C VAL A 27 -9.03 4.13 5.55
N ALA A 28 -8.50 3.01 6.01
CA ALA A 28 -7.50 3.01 7.06
C ALA A 28 -6.11 3.11 6.45
N GLU A 29 -5.32 4.07 6.92
CA GLU A 29 -3.89 4.05 6.64
C GLU A 29 -3.22 3.03 7.57
N ASP A 30 -3.09 1.81 7.09
CA ASP A 30 -2.52 0.66 7.79
C ASP A 30 -1.07 0.39 7.34
N LEU A 31 -0.30 1.44 7.19
CA LEU A 31 1.11 1.39 6.82
C LEU A 31 2.00 1.34 8.06
N GLY A 32 3.03 0.51 8.04
CA GLY A 32 4.00 0.39 9.12
C GLY A 32 3.82 -0.84 10.01
N ASP A 33 4.31 -0.75 11.23
CA ASP A 33 4.27 -1.82 12.22
C ASP A 33 3.00 -1.70 13.07
N LEU A 34 1.99 -2.47 12.72
CA LEU A 34 0.67 -2.42 13.33
C LEU A 34 0.53 -3.50 14.40
N ARG A 35 -0.06 -3.13 15.52
CA ARG A 35 -0.45 -4.09 16.55
C ARG A 35 -1.64 -4.93 16.09
N PRO A 36 -1.76 -6.19 16.55
CA PRO A 36 -2.89 -7.07 16.20
C PRO A 36 -4.27 -6.44 16.43
N GLU A 37 -4.44 -5.68 17.51
CA GLU A 37 -5.70 -5.05 17.88
C GLU A 37 -6.16 -4.02 16.85
N VAL A 38 -5.21 -3.34 16.19
CA VAL A 38 -5.52 -2.40 15.09
C VAL A 38 -6.02 -3.15 13.87
N LEU A 39 -5.44 -4.31 13.56
CA LEU A 39 -5.89 -5.16 12.48
C LEU A 39 -7.28 -5.75 12.75
N GLU A 40 -7.53 -6.20 13.99
CA GLU A 40 -8.85 -6.67 14.42
C GLU A 40 -9.92 -5.59 14.28
N LEU A 41 -9.62 -4.36 14.70
CA LEU A 41 -10.51 -3.22 14.55
C LEU A 41 -10.82 -2.94 13.07
N LYS A 42 -9.80 -2.94 12.21
CA LYS A 42 -9.94 -2.75 10.77
C LYS A 42 -10.84 -3.82 10.15
N ASP A 43 -10.60 -5.07 10.49
CA ASP A 43 -11.35 -6.21 9.96
C ASP A 43 -12.80 -6.21 10.46
N HIS A 44 -13.04 -5.87 11.73
CA HIS A 44 -14.38 -5.76 12.31
C HIS A 44 -15.29 -4.80 11.53
N TYR A 45 -14.76 -3.66 11.11
CA TYR A 45 -15.51 -2.67 10.35
C TYR A 45 -15.37 -2.83 8.83
N HIS A 46 -14.66 -3.83 8.35
CA HIS A 46 -14.33 -4.03 6.93
C HIS A 46 -13.71 -2.79 6.28
N LEU A 47 -12.85 -2.09 7.03
CA LEU A 47 -12.18 -0.90 6.52
C LEU A 47 -11.18 -1.29 5.44
N LYS A 48 -11.19 -0.53 4.36
CA LYS A 48 -10.19 -0.69 3.30
C LYS A 48 -8.83 -0.22 3.82
N GLY A 49 -7.82 -1.07 3.67
CA GLY A 49 -6.44 -0.71 3.94
C GLY A 49 -5.77 -0.02 2.77
N MET A 50 -4.51 0.35 2.95
CA MET A 50 -3.66 0.96 1.93
C MET A 50 -2.49 0.04 1.59
N LYS A 51 -2.09 0.05 0.33
CA LYS A 51 -0.88 -0.63 -0.13
C LYS A 51 -0.07 0.27 -1.05
N ILE A 52 1.20 0.39 -0.75
CA ILE A 52 2.12 1.20 -1.55
C ILE A 52 2.92 0.31 -2.48
N LEU A 53 2.75 0.51 -3.78
CA LEU A 53 3.35 -0.31 -4.83
C LEU A 53 4.87 -0.41 -4.71
N VAL A 54 5.54 0.71 -4.51
CA VAL A 54 7.01 0.74 -4.43
C VAL A 54 7.53 -0.10 -3.26
N PHE A 55 6.88 -0.07 -2.11
CA PHE A 55 7.26 -0.88 -0.95
C PHE A 55 7.12 -2.37 -1.22
N SER A 56 6.06 -2.76 -1.93
CA SER A 56 5.86 -4.16 -2.31
C SER A 56 6.95 -4.70 -3.22
N ILE A 57 7.55 -3.84 -4.06
CA ILE A 57 8.65 -4.21 -4.96
C ILE A 57 10.00 -4.21 -4.24
N GLU A 58 10.21 -3.30 -3.31
CA GLU A 58 11.47 -3.14 -2.56
C GLU A 58 11.67 -4.20 -1.47
N THR A 59 10.59 -4.68 -0.89
CA THR A 59 10.65 -5.65 0.22
C THR A 59 11.40 -6.91 -0.19
N LYS A 60 12.38 -7.29 0.62
CA LYS A 60 13.19 -8.50 0.40
C LYS A 60 12.44 -9.70 0.96
N GLY A 61 12.23 -10.74 0.13
CA GLY A 61 11.76 -12.04 0.59
C GLY A 61 10.46 -12.52 -0.03
N LYS A 62 9.95 -13.64 0.47
CA LYS A 62 8.76 -14.34 -0.02
C LYS A 62 7.51 -13.47 0.01
N TYR A 63 7.39 -12.61 1.02
CA TYR A 63 6.21 -11.78 1.27
C TYR A 63 6.06 -10.58 0.30
N ALA A 64 7.12 -10.17 -0.37
CA ALA A 64 7.07 -9.04 -1.31
C ALA A 64 6.13 -9.28 -2.50
N TYR A 65 5.96 -10.53 -2.90
CA TYR A 65 5.17 -10.91 -4.08
C TYR A 65 3.76 -11.39 -3.74
N ASP A 66 3.58 -12.05 -2.59
CA ASP A 66 2.26 -12.55 -2.18
C ASP A 66 1.32 -11.40 -1.79
N SER A 67 1.90 -10.28 -1.36
CA SER A 67 1.15 -9.11 -0.91
C SER A 67 0.32 -8.42 -2.01
N PHE A 68 0.58 -8.68 -3.30
CA PHE A 68 -0.17 -8.07 -4.40
C PHE A 68 -1.42 -8.83 -4.80
N ARG A 69 -1.55 -10.08 -4.39
CA ARG A 69 -2.69 -10.93 -4.76
C ARG A 69 -3.84 -10.85 -3.77
N ASP A 70 -3.57 -10.39 -2.56
CA ASP A 70 -4.52 -10.28 -1.46
C ASP A 70 -5.01 -8.83 -1.34
N VAL A 71 -5.71 -8.35 -2.37
CA VAL A 71 -6.10 -6.94 -2.48
C VAL A 71 -7.60 -6.70 -2.41
N GLU A 72 -8.39 -7.68 -1.99
CA GLU A 72 -9.85 -7.57 -2.00
C GLU A 72 -10.39 -6.40 -1.18
N ASN A 73 -9.70 -6.03 -0.09
CA ASN A 73 -10.11 -4.92 0.77
C ASN A 73 -9.02 -3.87 0.94
N MET A 74 -8.34 -3.51 -0.15
CA MET A 74 -7.24 -2.55 -0.13
C MET A 74 -7.31 -1.55 -1.27
N ILE A 75 -6.77 -0.37 -1.05
CA ILE A 75 -6.52 0.62 -2.09
C ILE A 75 -5.02 0.63 -2.37
N VAL A 76 -4.65 0.42 -3.62
CA VAL A 76 -3.24 0.40 -4.05
C VAL A 76 -2.86 1.76 -4.61
N TYR A 77 -1.79 2.33 -4.06
CA TYR A 77 -1.21 3.59 -4.50
C TYR A 77 0.19 3.36 -5.05
N THR A 78 0.63 4.18 -5.98
CA THR A 78 2.03 4.16 -6.46
C THR A 78 2.99 4.67 -5.42
N GLY A 79 2.57 5.64 -4.63
CA GLY A 79 3.29 6.26 -3.51
C GLY A 79 2.36 7.23 -2.79
N THR A 80 2.82 7.82 -1.70
CA THR A 80 2.14 8.87 -0.94
C THR A 80 2.87 10.21 -1.15
N HIS A 81 2.39 11.27 -0.51
CA HIS A 81 3.04 12.59 -0.52
C HIS A 81 4.43 12.58 0.16
N ASP A 82 4.72 11.55 0.96
CA ASP A 82 6.02 11.37 1.64
C ASP A 82 7.03 10.57 0.81
N ASN A 83 6.62 10.10 -0.38
CA ASN A 83 7.47 9.30 -1.24
C ASN A 83 7.87 10.07 -2.51
N ASP A 84 8.97 9.66 -3.13
CA ASP A 84 9.30 10.06 -4.49
C ASP A 84 8.15 9.72 -5.44
N THR A 85 8.01 10.48 -6.51
CA THR A 85 7.14 10.05 -7.62
C THR A 85 7.61 8.70 -8.16
N LEU A 86 6.71 7.88 -8.70
CA LEU A 86 7.06 6.56 -9.25
C LEU A 86 8.21 6.64 -10.28
N MET A 87 8.24 7.70 -11.08
CA MET A 87 9.30 7.91 -12.07
C MET A 87 10.63 8.24 -11.42
N GLU A 88 10.64 9.11 -10.44
CA GLU A 88 11.83 9.51 -9.70
C GLU A 88 12.40 8.32 -8.92
N TRP A 89 11.55 7.60 -8.17
CA TRP A 89 11.90 6.36 -7.52
C TRP A 89 12.58 5.38 -8.52
N TYR A 90 11.96 5.13 -9.67
CA TYR A 90 12.52 4.21 -10.67
C TYR A 90 13.85 4.71 -11.22
N HIS A 91 14.01 6.02 -11.45
CA HIS A 91 15.27 6.59 -11.92
C HIS A 91 16.41 6.40 -10.91
N ASN A 92 16.12 6.55 -9.62
CA ASN A 92 17.07 6.43 -8.53
C ASN A 92 17.47 4.97 -8.22
N LEU A 93 16.75 3.98 -8.74
CA LEU A 93 17.07 2.58 -8.54
C LEU A 93 18.41 2.18 -9.17
N THR A 94 19.14 1.31 -8.46
CA THR A 94 20.33 0.65 -9.02
C THR A 94 19.95 -0.26 -10.20
N CYS A 95 20.92 -0.61 -11.04
CA CYS A 95 20.72 -1.56 -12.15
C CYS A 95 20.19 -2.92 -11.66
N ALA A 96 20.61 -3.36 -10.48
CA ALA A 96 20.13 -4.61 -9.89
C ALA A 96 18.65 -4.50 -9.46
N ALA A 97 18.27 -3.40 -8.85
CA ALA A 97 16.88 -3.12 -8.46
C ALA A 97 15.97 -2.96 -9.70
N LYS A 98 16.41 -2.25 -10.73
CA LYS A 98 15.68 -2.16 -12.00
C LYS A 98 15.41 -3.52 -12.64
N ARG A 99 16.38 -4.46 -12.55
CA ARG A 99 16.16 -5.84 -12.99
C ARG A 99 15.10 -6.58 -12.18
N LYS A 100 15.00 -6.32 -10.87
CA LYS A 100 13.92 -6.88 -10.02
C LYS A 100 12.55 -6.36 -10.46
N VAL A 101 12.43 -5.05 -10.62
CA VAL A 101 11.19 -4.40 -11.09
C VAL A 101 10.74 -5.03 -12.42
N ARG A 102 11.64 -5.16 -13.39
CA ARG A 102 11.32 -5.77 -14.69
C ARG A 102 10.84 -7.21 -14.56
N ARG A 103 11.49 -8.03 -13.72
CA ARG A 103 11.03 -9.40 -13.48
C ARG A 103 9.65 -9.44 -12.84
N PHE A 104 9.39 -8.55 -11.89
CA PHE A 104 8.09 -8.39 -11.28
C PHE A 104 7.02 -8.08 -12.33
N LEU A 105 7.21 -7.04 -13.14
CA LEU A 105 6.28 -6.65 -14.20
C LEU A 105 6.03 -7.80 -15.21
N THR A 106 7.10 -8.51 -15.61
CA THR A 106 6.97 -9.67 -16.51
C THR A 106 6.13 -10.78 -15.88
N ARG A 107 6.34 -11.07 -14.59
CA ARG A 107 5.58 -12.09 -13.86
C ARG A 107 4.10 -11.75 -13.76
N GLU A 108 3.78 -10.49 -13.56
CA GLU A 108 2.40 -9.99 -13.51
C GLU A 108 1.75 -9.82 -14.90
N GLY A 109 2.43 -10.26 -15.96
CA GLY A 109 1.93 -10.21 -17.33
C GLY A 109 1.92 -8.81 -17.95
N ILE A 110 2.55 -7.83 -17.30
CA ILE A 110 2.66 -6.47 -17.79
C ILE A 110 3.73 -6.44 -18.87
N ARG A 111 3.33 -6.20 -20.13
CA ARG A 111 4.27 -6.06 -21.24
C ARG A 111 5.14 -4.82 -21.01
N GLN A 112 6.43 -5.03 -20.98
CA GLN A 112 7.38 -3.93 -20.98
C GLN A 112 7.37 -3.32 -22.40
N GLY A 113 6.72 -2.19 -22.54
CA GLY A 113 6.88 -1.34 -23.73
C GLY A 113 8.33 -0.87 -23.84
N SER A 114 8.78 -0.55 -25.04
CA SER A 114 10.11 0.06 -25.23
C SER A 114 10.16 1.33 -24.36
N VAL A 115 11.36 1.72 -23.91
CA VAL A 115 11.61 2.91 -23.06
C VAL A 115 11.02 4.21 -23.64
N LYS A 116 10.56 4.20 -24.90
CA LYS A 116 9.85 5.31 -25.55
C LYS A 116 8.39 5.44 -25.13
N ASP A 117 7.76 4.38 -24.61
CA ASP A 117 6.38 4.43 -24.12
C ASP A 117 6.34 4.72 -22.61
N ARG A 118 6.69 5.95 -22.27
CA ARG A 118 6.54 6.49 -20.91
C ARG A 118 5.08 6.52 -20.42
N ARG A 119 4.12 6.22 -21.30
CA ARG A 119 2.68 6.23 -20.99
C ARG A 119 2.18 4.96 -20.32
N LEU A 120 2.94 3.86 -20.35
CA LEU A 120 2.51 2.57 -19.79
C LEU A 120 2.75 2.40 -18.29
N LEU A 121 3.34 3.41 -17.63
CA LEU A 121 3.50 3.41 -16.16
C LEU A 121 2.44 4.26 -15.44
N ILE A 122 1.43 4.79 -16.17
CA ILE A 122 0.44 5.75 -15.62
C ILE A 122 -1.02 5.26 -15.85
N HIS A 123 -1.22 4.00 -16.11
CA HIS A 123 -2.59 3.43 -16.18
C HIS A 123 -2.77 2.35 -15.14
#